data_29e296d8339745a9c6f2aff59199d756
#
_entry.id   29e296d8339745a9c6f2aff59199d756
#
_cell.length_a   1.000
_cell.length_b   1.000
_cell.length_c   1.000
_cell.angle_alpha   90.00
_cell.angle_beta   90.00
_cell.angle_gamma   90.00
#
_symmetry.space_group_name_H-M   'P 1'
#
loop_
_entity.id
_entity.type
_entity.pdbx_description
1 polymer ?
#
loop_
_entity_poly.entity_id
_entity_poly.type
_entity_poly.pdbx_seq_one_letter_code
_entity_poly.pdbx_strand_id
1 'polypeptide(L)'
;MTAIQNRYEFLYLFDCENGNPNGDPDAGNSPRIDPEDMHGLVSDVAIKRRVRNYIQAAFGNEAPNAIFVEHSTNLNTKIALGHENTGGMPPFDGQKKKWVTTKDKANGARQWMCDTFFDVRTFGAVMSTGPNGRADPPALDPGRRSPYRL
;
A
#
# COMPACT_ATOMS: atom_id res chain seq x y z
N MET A 1 1.70 -19.05 -7.76
CA MET A 1 0.23 -18.99 -7.68
C MET A 1 -0.31 -18.71 -9.08
N THR A 2 -1.38 -19.42 -9.47
CA THR A 2 -2.04 -19.16 -10.76
C THR A 2 -2.90 -17.91 -10.64
N ALA A 3 -2.77 -16.96 -11.56
CA ALA A 3 -3.61 -15.78 -11.59
C ALA A 3 -5.07 -16.16 -11.86
N ILE A 4 -6.02 -15.43 -11.30
CA ILE A 4 -7.43 -15.60 -11.60
C ILE A 4 -7.69 -15.29 -13.07
N GLN A 5 -8.50 -16.13 -13.74
CA GLN A 5 -8.78 -16.02 -15.16
C GLN A 5 -10.11 -15.31 -15.45
N ASN A 6 -10.97 -15.22 -14.45
CA ASN A 6 -12.30 -14.64 -14.59
C ASN A 6 -12.43 -13.38 -13.71
N ARG A 7 -13.32 -12.50 -14.11
CA ARG A 7 -13.82 -11.42 -13.26
C ARG A 7 -14.84 -12.00 -12.28
N TYR A 8 -14.71 -11.62 -11.01
CA TYR A 8 -15.67 -11.99 -9.97
C TYR A 8 -16.25 -10.71 -9.38
N GLU A 9 -17.55 -10.74 -9.11
CA GLU A 9 -18.26 -9.71 -8.38
C GLU A 9 -18.85 -10.35 -7.12
N PHE A 10 -18.78 -9.67 -6.00
CA PHE A 10 -19.32 -10.16 -4.73
C PHE A 10 -19.90 -9.02 -3.91
N LEU A 11 -20.87 -9.38 -3.06
CA LEU A 11 -21.45 -8.50 -2.07
C LEU A 11 -20.94 -8.92 -0.70
N TYR A 12 -20.29 -7.99 0.00
CA TYR A 12 -19.85 -8.22 1.36
C TYR A 12 -20.78 -7.51 2.32
N LEU A 13 -21.50 -8.27 3.13
CA LEU A 13 -22.42 -7.78 4.14
C LEU A 13 -21.81 -7.95 5.53
N PHE A 14 -21.92 -6.95 6.37
CA PHE A 14 -21.53 -7.00 7.76
C PHE A 14 -22.44 -6.12 8.59
N ASP A 15 -22.54 -6.42 9.87
CA ASP A 15 -23.22 -5.61 10.88
C ASP A 15 -22.21 -5.12 11.92
N CYS A 16 -22.61 -4.14 12.68
CA CYS A 16 -21.79 -3.57 13.76
C CYS A 16 -22.69 -3.13 14.90
N GLU A 17 -22.73 -3.93 15.96
CA GLU A 17 -23.48 -3.60 17.16
C GLU A 17 -22.56 -2.93 18.18
N ASN A 18 -22.97 -1.79 18.74
CA ASN A 18 -22.24 -1.02 19.75
C ASN A 18 -20.77 -0.72 19.36
N GLY A 19 -20.48 -0.57 18.07
CA GLY A 19 -19.14 -0.34 17.53
C GLY A 19 -19.06 0.86 16.59
N ASN A 20 -17.83 1.27 16.33
CA ASN A 20 -17.53 2.34 15.36
C ASN A 20 -16.68 1.76 14.23
N PRO A 21 -17.32 1.31 13.13
CA PRO A 21 -16.58 0.71 12.01
C PRO A 21 -15.73 1.70 11.23
N ASN A 22 -16.05 3.00 11.26
CA ASN A 22 -15.27 4.05 10.60
C ASN A 22 -15.47 5.39 11.30
N GLY A 23 -14.54 5.72 12.19
CA GLY A 23 -14.55 7.01 12.86
C GLY A 23 -14.23 8.19 11.94
N ASP A 24 -14.80 9.33 12.26
CA ASP A 24 -14.51 10.59 11.59
C ASP A 24 -13.55 11.43 12.45
N PRO A 25 -12.29 11.65 12.02
CA PRO A 25 -11.32 12.42 12.79
C PRO A 25 -11.76 13.88 12.97
N ASP A 26 -12.54 14.43 12.05
CA ASP A 26 -13.01 15.81 12.09
C ASP A 26 -14.23 15.99 13.05
N ALA A 27 -14.88 14.87 13.39
CA ALA A 27 -16.03 14.83 14.31
C ALA A 27 -15.71 14.11 15.64
N GLY A 28 -14.50 14.29 16.18
CA GLY A 28 -14.09 13.67 17.43
C GLY A 28 -14.11 12.14 17.42
N ASN A 29 -13.81 11.55 16.26
CA ASN A 29 -13.85 10.11 16.03
C ASN A 29 -15.24 9.46 16.19
N SER A 30 -16.32 10.25 16.07
CA SER A 30 -17.67 9.70 15.98
C SER A 30 -17.84 8.86 14.71
N PRO A 31 -18.79 7.90 14.66
CA PRO A 31 -19.08 7.17 13.44
C PRO A 31 -19.41 8.11 12.28
N ARG A 32 -18.87 7.85 11.09
CA ARG A 32 -19.22 8.62 9.90
C ARG A 32 -20.65 8.36 9.50
N ILE A 33 -21.38 9.41 9.26
CA ILE A 33 -22.76 9.39 8.80
C ILE A 33 -22.93 10.28 7.58
N ASP A 34 -23.87 9.90 6.72
CA ASP A 34 -24.36 10.77 5.68
C ASP A 34 -25.32 11.79 6.29
N PRO A 35 -25.08 13.11 6.17
CA PRO A 35 -25.94 14.12 6.77
C PRO A 35 -27.32 14.23 6.10
N GLU A 36 -27.49 13.68 4.88
CA GLU A 36 -28.76 13.76 4.15
C GLU A 36 -29.76 12.71 4.62
N ASP A 37 -29.31 11.48 4.83
CA ASP A 37 -30.17 10.34 5.15
C ASP A 37 -29.84 9.66 6.48
N MET A 38 -28.81 10.12 7.18
CA MET A 38 -28.33 9.61 8.47
C MET A 38 -27.81 8.16 8.42
N HIS A 39 -27.53 7.63 7.24
CA HIS A 39 -26.89 6.32 7.11
C HIS A 39 -25.43 6.32 7.57
N GLY A 40 -25.02 5.26 8.22
CA GLY A 40 -23.62 5.04 8.58
C GLY A 40 -22.76 4.80 7.34
N LEU A 41 -21.62 5.48 7.26
CA LEU A 41 -20.68 5.37 6.14
C LEU A 41 -19.43 4.62 6.56
N VAL A 42 -19.03 3.62 5.76
CA VAL A 42 -17.74 2.95 5.90
C VAL A 42 -16.98 3.05 4.59
N SER A 43 -15.83 3.73 4.63
CA SER A 43 -15.00 3.91 3.43
C SER A 43 -14.32 2.61 3.00
N ASP A 44 -14.04 2.49 1.71
CA ASP A 44 -13.27 1.37 1.15
C ASP A 44 -11.87 1.28 1.77
N VAL A 45 -11.25 2.40 2.08
CA VAL A 45 -9.94 2.43 2.72
C VAL A 45 -9.97 1.90 4.15
N ALA A 46 -11.07 2.12 4.89
CA ALA A 46 -11.26 1.54 6.22
C ALA A 46 -11.39 0.02 6.15
N ILE A 47 -12.16 -0.50 5.20
CA ILE A 47 -12.30 -1.95 4.97
C ILE A 47 -10.96 -2.56 4.56
N LYS A 48 -10.28 -1.97 3.57
CA LYS A 48 -8.96 -2.42 3.13
C LYS A 48 -7.93 -2.43 4.27
N ARG A 49 -7.96 -1.44 5.16
CA ARG A 49 -7.08 -1.41 6.34
C ARG A 49 -7.37 -2.56 7.29
N ARG A 50 -8.63 -2.89 7.54
CA ARG A 50 -9.00 -4.03 8.40
C ARG A 50 -8.53 -5.35 7.82
N VAL A 51 -8.67 -5.55 6.50
CA VAL A 51 -8.14 -6.74 5.83
C VAL A 51 -6.63 -6.83 5.98
N ARG A 52 -5.89 -5.73 5.77
CA ARG A 52 -4.43 -5.71 6.00
C ARG A 52 -4.05 -6.06 7.42
N ASN A 53 -4.73 -5.45 8.40
CA ASN A 53 -4.47 -5.71 9.82
C ASN A 53 -4.75 -7.18 10.17
N TYR A 54 -5.81 -7.76 9.64
CA TYR A 54 -6.12 -9.16 9.84
C TYR A 54 -5.04 -10.07 9.25
N ILE A 55 -4.62 -9.83 8.01
CA ILE A 55 -3.55 -10.63 7.38
C ILE A 55 -2.25 -10.53 8.16
N GLN A 56 -1.89 -9.34 8.61
CA GLN A 56 -0.69 -9.12 9.40
C GLN A 56 -0.76 -9.84 10.75
N ALA A 57 -1.91 -9.84 11.42
CA ALA A 57 -2.10 -10.52 12.68
C ALA A 57 -2.15 -12.04 12.54
N ALA A 58 -2.78 -12.55 11.47
CA ALA A 58 -3.00 -13.98 11.28
C ALA A 58 -1.78 -14.72 10.67
N PHE A 59 -1.01 -14.03 9.80
CA PHE A 59 0.06 -14.65 9.03
C PHE A 59 1.45 -14.02 9.24
N GLY A 60 1.55 -13.03 10.13
CA GLY A 60 2.76 -12.24 10.28
C GLY A 60 2.96 -11.27 9.10
N ASN A 61 4.06 -10.56 9.13
CA ASN A 61 4.40 -9.57 8.09
C ASN A 61 5.56 -10.05 7.21
N GLU A 62 5.49 -11.29 6.77
CA GLU A 62 6.51 -11.98 5.98
C GLU A 62 5.94 -12.43 4.64
N ALA A 63 6.82 -12.56 3.64
CA ALA A 63 6.43 -13.07 2.33
C ALA A 63 5.82 -14.48 2.45
N PRO A 64 4.77 -14.80 1.71
CA PRO A 64 4.09 -14.02 0.67
C PRO A 64 2.99 -13.08 1.19
N ASN A 65 2.83 -12.96 2.51
CA ASN A 65 1.74 -12.24 3.16
C ASN A 65 2.16 -10.90 3.80
N ALA A 66 3.35 -10.39 3.45
CA ALA A 66 3.78 -9.07 3.88
C ALA A 66 2.81 -7.99 3.39
N ILE A 67 2.74 -6.88 4.13
CA ILE A 67 1.88 -5.74 3.78
C ILE A 67 2.73 -4.61 3.21
N PHE A 68 2.37 -4.14 2.02
CA PHE A 68 3.03 -3.03 1.35
C PHE A 68 2.64 -1.69 1.99
N VAL A 69 1.33 -1.43 2.15
CA VAL A 69 0.81 -0.19 2.73
C VAL A 69 0.67 -0.34 4.24
N GLU A 70 1.79 -0.22 4.95
CA GLU A 70 1.85 -0.21 6.41
C GLU A 70 1.72 1.20 6.97
N HIS A 71 1.42 1.24 8.27
CA HIS A 71 1.43 2.48 9.03
C HIS A 71 2.88 2.96 9.23
N SER A 72 3.11 4.26 9.05
CA SER A 72 4.41 4.93 9.28
C SER A 72 5.59 4.39 8.47
N THR A 73 5.34 3.81 7.28
CA THR A 73 6.37 3.25 6.41
C THR A 73 6.51 4.08 5.13
N ASN A 74 7.75 4.22 4.65
CA ASN A 74 8.02 4.82 3.36
C ASN A 74 7.87 3.76 2.25
N LEU A 75 6.87 3.92 1.41
CA LEU A 75 6.59 2.98 0.31
C LEU A 75 7.74 2.89 -0.70
N ASN A 76 8.47 3.98 -0.91
CA ASN A 76 9.62 3.98 -1.84
C ASN A 76 10.74 3.04 -1.38
N THR A 77 10.93 2.84 -0.08
CA THR A 77 11.89 1.87 0.45
C THR A 77 11.52 0.44 0.04
N LYS A 78 10.23 0.09 0.12
CA LYS A 78 9.76 -1.24 -0.30
C LYS A 78 9.85 -1.44 -1.81
N ILE A 79 9.60 -0.40 -2.59
CA ILE A 79 9.80 -0.44 -4.05
C ILE A 79 11.27 -0.61 -4.39
N ALA A 80 12.18 0.09 -3.68
CA ALA A 80 13.62 -0.07 -3.85
C ALA A 80 14.07 -1.51 -3.59
N LEU A 81 13.58 -2.15 -2.51
CA LEU A 81 13.83 -3.57 -2.24
C LEU A 81 13.40 -4.48 -3.40
N GLY A 82 12.29 -4.19 -4.06
CA GLY A 82 11.85 -4.92 -5.25
C GLY A 82 12.87 -4.85 -6.38
N HIS A 83 13.46 -3.69 -6.63
CA HIS A 83 14.50 -3.52 -7.62
C HIS A 83 15.82 -4.19 -7.20
N GLU A 84 16.23 -4.07 -5.95
CA GLU A 84 17.44 -4.70 -5.42
C GLU A 84 17.42 -6.22 -5.56
N ASN A 85 16.27 -6.83 -5.27
CA ASN A 85 16.10 -8.28 -5.37
C ASN A 85 15.96 -8.80 -6.80
N THR A 86 15.81 -7.91 -7.80
CA THR A 86 15.55 -8.31 -9.19
C THR A 86 16.53 -7.72 -10.20
N GLY A 87 17.73 -7.36 -9.76
CA GLY A 87 18.81 -6.90 -10.65
C GLY A 87 19.33 -5.50 -10.35
N GLY A 88 19.08 -5.00 -9.16
CA GLY A 88 19.61 -3.76 -8.63
C GLY A 88 18.82 -2.53 -9.03
N MET A 89 19.00 -1.46 -8.25
CA MET A 89 18.37 -0.17 -8.49
C MET A 89 18.72 0.36 -9.88
N PRO A 90 17.74 0.88 -10.63
CA PRO A 90 18.02 1.56 -11.88
C PRO A 90 18.84 2.83 -11.64
N PRO A 91 19.71 3.24 -12.55
CA PRO A 91 20.44 4.49 -12.44
C PRO A 91 19.48 5.70 -12.54
N PHE A 92 19.79 6.72 -11.77
CA PHE A 92 19.03 7.98 -11.83
C PHE A 92 19.64 8.91 -12.89
N ASP A 93 18.84 9.31 -13.86
CA ASP A 93 19.21 10.33 -14.85
C ASP A 93 18.88 11.71 -14.30
N GLY A 94 19.92 12.42 -13.83
CA GLY A 94 19.79 13.75 -13.23
C GLY A 94 19.31 14.81 -14.23
N GLN A 95 19.56 14.64 -15.54
CA GLN A 95 19.10 15.58 -16.56
C GLN A 95 17.60 15.43 -16.83
N LYS A 96 17.13 14.21 -16.88
CA LYS A 96 15.70 13.89 -17.09
C LYS A 96 14.91 13.81 -15.78
N LYS A 97 15.58 13.95 -14.65
CA LYS A 97 14.98 13.83 -13.29
C LYS A 97 14.13 12.57 -13.11
N LYS A 98 14.60 11.44 -13.66
CA LYS A 98 13.89 10.16 -13.60
C LYS A 98 14.84 8.97 -13.48
N TRP A 99 14.33 7.88 -12.94
CA TRP A 99 14.99 6.60 -12.95
C TRP A 99 14.96 5.98 -14.36
N VAL A 100 16.11 5.49 -14.81
CA VAL A 100 16.24 4.82 -16.12
C VAL A 100 16.16 3.31 -15.90
N THR A 101 15.01 2.75 -16.16
CA THR A 101 14.82 1.29 -16.07
C THR A 101 14.40 0.71 -17.40
N THR A 102 14.81 -0.52 -17.68
CA THR A 102 14.29 -1.30 -18.79
C THR A 102 12.96 -1.91 -18.42
N LYS A 103 12.13 -2.22 -19.43
CA LYS A 103 10.84 -2.87 -19.24
C LYS A 103 10.97 -4.18 -18.46
N ASP A 104 12.01 -4.97 -18.74
CA ASP A 104 12.23 -6.27 -18.09
C ASP A 104 12.57 -6.11 -16.61
N LYS A 105 13.45 -5.16 -16.26
CA LYS A 105 13.76 -4.86 -14.86
C LYS A 105 12.55 -4.35 -14.09
N ALA A 106 11.75 -3.49 -14.71
CA ALA A 106 10.51 -3.00 -14.11
C ALA A 106 9.49 -4.14 -13.88
N ASN A 107 9.36 -5.04 -14.85
CA ASN A 107 8.49 -6.20 -14.73
C ASN A 107 8.98 -7.18 -13.66
N GLY A 108 10.30 -7.41 -13.56
CA GLY A 108 10.89 -8.22 -12.50
C GLY A 108 10.59 -7.67 -11.12
N ALA A 109 10.83 -6.38 -10.90
CA ALA A 109 10.51 -5.70 -9.64
C ALA A 109 9.00 -5.77 -9.32
N ARG A 110 8.14 -5.54 -10.31
CA ARG A 110 6.69 -5.68 -10.16
C ARG A 110 6.31 -7.10 -9.75
N GLN A 111 6.87 -8.11 -10.38
CA GLN A 111 6.59 -9.51 -10.05
C GLN A 111 7.01 -9.82 -8.61
N TRP A 112 8.22 -9.41 -8.22
CA TRP A 112 8.69 -9.59 -6.85
C TRP A 112 7.76 -8.91 -5.82
N MET A 113 7.29 -7.69 -6.11
CA MET A 113 6.33 -6.99 -5.26
C MET A 113 5.00 -7.76 -5.15
N CYS A 114 4.53 -8.33 -6.25
CA CYS A 114 3.34 -9.18 -6.23
C CYS A 114 3.55 -10.48 -5.42
N ASP A 115 4.72 -11.09 -5.52
CA ASP A 115 5.01 -12.34 -4.81
C ASP A 115 5.20 -12.12 -3.31
N THR A 116 5.69 -10.95 -2.92
CA THR A 116 6.01 -10.60 -1.53
C THR A 116 4.81 -10.03 -0.78
N PHE A 117 4.04 -9.12 -1.40
CA PHE A 117 3.03 -8.33 -0.70
C PHE A 117 1.60 -8.77 -1.02
N PHE A 118 0.87 -9.16 0.02
CA PHE A 118 -0.53 -9.56 -0.07
C PHE A 118 -1.42 -8.46 -0.66
N ASP A 119 -1.30 -7.25 -0.15
CA ASP A 119 -2.17 -6.14 -0.52
C ASP A 119 -1.89 -5.59 -1.92
N VAL A 120 -0.68 -5.79 -2.45
CA VAL A 120 -0.37 -5.50 -3.86
C VAL A 120 -1.13 -6.46 -4.77
N ARG A 121 -1.18 -7.75 -4.43
CA ARG A 121 -1.93 -8.76 -5.19
C ARG A 121 -3.44 -8.54 -5.13
N THR A 122 -3.94 -8.14 -3.94
CA THR A 122 -5.38 -8.11 -3.66
C THR A 122 -6.01 -6.80 -4.10
N PHE A 123 -5.36 -5.66 -3.82
CA PHE A 123 -5.93 -4.34 -4.03
C PHE A 123 -5.23 -3.56 -5.15
N GLY A 124 -4.12 -4.07 -5.65
CA GLY A 124 -3.23 -3.33 -6.53
C GLY A 124 -2.42 -2.26 -5.78
N ALA A 125 -1.44 -1.70 -6.46
CA ALA A 125 -0.65 -0.59 -5.94
C ALA A 125 -0.14 0.31 -7.07
N VAL A 126 -0.06 1.61 -6.80
CA VAL A 126 0.63 2.56 -7.67
C VAL A 126 2.11 2.55 -7.27
N MET A 127 2.96 2.05 -8.17
CA MET A 127 4.41 1.90 -7.94
C MET A 127 5.24 2.94 -8.72
N SER A 128 4.59 3.84 -9.45
CA SER A 128 5.24 4.92 -10.22
C SER A 128 5.52 6.17 -9.38
N THR A 129 5.46 6.05 -8.07
CA THR A 129 5.77 7.11 -7.11
C THR A 129 7.28 7.31 -6.94
N GLY A 130 8.04 7.25 -8.04
CA GLY A 130 9.44 7.64 -8.02
C GLY A 130 9.63 9.00 -7.35
N PRO A 131 10.84 9.40 -6.96
CA PRO A 131 11.09 10.67 -6.31
C PRO A 131 10.53 11.79 -7.18
N ASN A 132 9.35 12.29 -6.82
CA ASN A 132 8.66 13.36 -7.52
C ASN A 132 9.56 14.60 -7.53
N GLY A 133 10.37 14.75 -8.57
CA GLY A 133 11.17 15.93 -8.82
C GLY A 133 12.28 16.22 -7.81
N ARG A 134 12.63 15.34 -6.88
CA ARG A 134 13.80 15.48 -6.01
C ARG A 134 14.93 14.61 -6.51
N ALA A 135 16.09 15.25 -6.68
CA ALA A 135 17.32 14.63 -7.18
C ALA A 135 17.97 13.63 -6.21
N ASP A 136 17.44 13.50 -5.00
CA ASP A 136 17.97 12.57 -4.02
C ASP A 136 17.40 11.18 -4.25
N PRO A 137 18.23 10.14 -4.37
CA PRO A 137 17.78 8.77 -4.25
C PRO A 137 17.01 8.64 -2.94
N PRO A 138 16.03 7.73 -2.84
CA PRO A 138 15.42 7.45 -1.55
C PRO A 138 16.58 7.12 -0.62
N ALA A 139 16.89 8.07 0.26
CA ALA A 139 17.93 7.85 1.23
C ALA A 139 17.44 6.65 2.04
N LEU A 140 18.15 5.54 1.93
CA LEU A 140 18.13 4.44 2.88
C LEU A 140 18.73 4.99 4.19
N ASP A 141 18.09 6.03 4.73
CA ASP A 141 18.42 6.59 6.03
C ASP A 141 17.46 5.97 7.03
N PRO A 142 17.89 4.92 7.75
CA PRO A 142 17.09 4.28 8.79
C PRO A 142 16.77 5.23 9.94
N GLY A 143 17.32 6.46 9.95
CA GLY A 143 17.14 7.46 10.98
C GLY A 143 16.18 8.61 10.63
N ARG A 144 15.73 8.77 9.40
CA ARG A 144 14.84 9.87 9.03
C ARG A 144 13.41 9.58 9.51
N ARG A 145 13.08 10.10 10.67
CA ARG A 145 11.72 10.12 11.20
C ARG A 145 10.80 10.81 10.20
N SER A 146 9.68 10.16 9.86
CA SER A 146 8.60 10.76 9.08
C SER A 146 8.22 12.11 9.67
N PRO A 147 8.05 13.18 8.85
CA PRO A 147 7.57 14.46 9.34
C PRO A 147 6.11 14.42 9.84
N TYR A 148 5.42 13.32 9.64
CA TYR A 148 4.05 13.10 10.12
C TYR A 148 4.05 12.24 11.39
N ARG A 149 4.52 12.83 12.50
CA ARG A 149 4.20 12.33 13.84
C ARG A 149 2.91 12.98 14.29
N LEU A 150 1.87 12.19 14.50
CA LEU A 150 0.84 12.50 15.46
C LEU A 150 1.33 12.23 16.86
#